data_d471f4bd2e602b82d28afb369cf81920
#
_entry.id   d471f4bd2e602b82d28afb369cf81920
#
_cell.length_a   1.000
_cell.length_b   1.000
_cell.length_c   1.000
_cell.angle_alpha   90.00
_cell.angle_beta   90.00
_cell.angle_gamma   90.00
#
_symmetry.space_group_name_H-M   'P 1'
#
loop_
_entity.id
_entity.type
_entity.pdbx_description
1 polymer ?
#
loop_
_entity_poly.entity_id
_entity_poly.type
_entity_poly.pdbx_seq_one_letter_code
_entity_poly.pdbx_strand_id
1 'polypeptide(L)'
;MLQYLNKNGKIHLLSENNINITEDNISSYPIIFICNNQYLQLSSNQINYIAKHIKRGGFFIIDNITSDYTYSLFIQQLMPEFEKEAIQIENIFNNMIFDLAFEENPFESNGIFINEKIALLGIKDFSLLDAWNNENEEFLRLGVNIIFYYLTR
;
A
#
# COMPACT_ATOMS: atom_id res chain seq x y z
N MET A 1 9.44 10.83 4.99
CA MET A 1 8.09 11.17 4.51
C MET A 1 7.22 11.88 5.56
N LEU A 2 6.94 11.30 6.74
CA LEU A 2 6.06 11.94 7.74
C LEU A 2 6.54 13.30 8.22
N GLN A 3 7.84 13.47 8.43
CA GLN A 3 8.42 14.77 8.76
C GLN A 3 8.22 15.81 7.64
N TYR A 4 8.33 15.37 6.38
CA TYR A 4 8.06 16.22 5.22
C TYR A 4 6.60 16.69 5.18
N LEU A 5 5.65 15.77 5.41
CA LEU A 5 4.22 16.08 5.47
C LEU A 5 3.88 17.01 6.63
N ASN A 6 4.40 16.74 7.82
CA ASN A 6 4.16 17.57 9.00
C ASN A 6 4.77 18.98 8.88
N LYS A 7 5.88 19.11 8.14
CA LYS A 7 6.54 20.41 7.91
C LYS A 7 5.85 21.23 6.82
N ASN A 8 5.41 20.57 5.73
CA ASN A 8 4.91 21.26 4.54
C ASN A 8 3.38 21.17 4.39
N GLY A 9 2.73 20.29 5.12
CA GLY A 9 1.28 20.10 5.13
C GLY A 9 0.63 20.60 6.41
N LYS A 10 -0.68 20.79 6.36
CA LYS A 10 -1.50 21.05 7.57
C LYS A 10 -2.04 19.74 8.18
N ILE A 11 -1.45 18.60 7.81
CA ILE A 11 -1.91 17.28 8.24
C ILE A 11 -0.87 16.76 9.24
N HIS A 12 -1.33 16.43 10.45
CA HIS A 12 -0.49 15.77 11.45
C HIS A 12 -0.71 14.27 11.37
N LEU A 13 0.33 13.55 10.97
CA LEU A 13 0.34 12.09 10.87
C LEU A 13 1.20 11.50 11.97
N LEU A 14 0.69 10.45 12.59
CA LEU A 14 1.43 9.61 13.52
C LEU A 14 1.75 8.28 12.85
N SER A 15 2.90 7.70 13.15
CA SER A 15 3.27 6.36 12.71
C SER A 15 3.69 5.50 13.89
N GLU A 16 3.38 4.23 13.78
CA GLU A 16 3.87 3.20 14.67
C GLU A 16 4.60 2.13 13.85
N ASN A 17 5.72 1.64 14.34
CA ASN A 17 6.53 0.66 13.66
C ASN A 17 6.32 -0.74 14.28
N ASN A 18 6.47 -1.78 13.45
CA ASN A 18 6.48 -3.17 13.88
C ASN A 18 5.18 -3.62 14.58
N ILE A 19 4.04 -3.26 14.02
CA ILE A 19 2.75 -3.77 14.50
C ILE A 19 2.55 -5.22 14.08
N ASN A 20 2.03 -6.04 15.00
CA ASN A 20 1.60 -7.38 14.66
C ASN A 20 0.29 -7.35 13.87
N ILE A 21 0.20 -8.19 12.82
CA ILE A 21 -1.03 -8.33 12.03
C ILE A 21 -2.03 -9.16 12.83
N THR A 22 -2.78 -8.50 13.70
CA THR A 22 -3.95 -9.02 14.42
C THR A 22 -5.14 -8.10 14.12
N GLU A 23 -6.38 -8.60 14.29
CA GLU A 23 -7.57 -7.80 13.98
C GLU A 23 -7.60 -6.49 14.76
N ASP A 24 -7.31 -6.54 16.05
CA ASP A 24 -7.34 -5.36 16.93
C ASP A 24 -6.27 -4.34 16.54
N ASN A 25 -5.04 -4.82 16.27
CA ASN A 25 -3.95 -3.92 15.96
C ASN A 25 -4.18 -3.19 14.63
N ILE A 26 -4.45 -3.94 13.53
CA ILE A 26 -4.55 -3.32 12.20
C ILE A 26 -5.80 -2.45 12.03
N SER A 27 -6.87 -2.73 12.77
CA SER A 27 -8.12 -1.94 12.68
C SER A 27 -7.95 -0.49 13.13
N SER A 28 -6.92 -0.21 13.92
CA SER A 28 -6.62 1.14 14.43
C SER A 28 -5.86 2.02 13.44
N TYR A 29 -5.33 1.44 12.35
CA TYR A 29 -4.51 2.17 11.37
C TYR A 29 -5.21 2.25 10.03
N PRO A 30 -5.46 3.44 9.49
CA PRO A 30 -6.12 3.59 8.20
C PRO A 30 -5.26 3.13 7.02
N ILE A 31 -3.94 3.30 7.12
CA ILE A 31 -2.95 2.89 6.12
C ILE A 31 -1.93 1.97 6.78
N ILE A 32 -1.72 0.80 6.19
CA ILE A 32 -0.71 -0.16 6.63
C ILE A 32 0.34 -0.32 5.55
N PHE A 33 1.60 -0.17 5.96
CA PHE A 33 2.76 -0.28 5.10
C PHE A 33 3.58 -1.51 5.47
N ILE A 34 3.69 -2.46 4.55
CA ILE A 34 4.47 -3.67 4.74
C ILE A 34 5.73 -3.58 3.90
N CYS A 35 6.89 -3.50 4.56
CA CYS A 35 8.17 -3.60 3.89
C CYS A 35 8.52 -5.08 3.73
N ASN A 36 8.49 -5.59 2.51
CA ASN A 36 8.77 -6.99 2.24
C ASN A 36 10.15 -7.14 1.59
N ASN A 37 11.09 -7.63 2.36
CA ASN A 37 12.43 -7.85 1.82
C ASN A 37 12.64 -9.24 1.20
N GLN A 38 11.82 -10.26 1.52
CA GLN A 38 12.02 -11.61 0.95
C GLN A 38 10.79 -12.55 1.01
N TYR A 39 9.95 -12.52 2.04
CA TYR A 39 8.88 -13.53 2.20
C TYR A 39 7.61 -12.93 2.81
N LEU A 40 6.60 -12.74 2.00
CA LEU A 40 5.26 -12.42 2.48
C LEU A 40 4.51 -13.72 2.83
N GLN A 41 4.97 -14.41 3.86
CA GLN A 41 4.29 -15.60 4.37
C GLN A 41 3.35 -15.21 5.51
N LEU A 42 2.07 -15.16 5.19
CA LEU A 42 1.02 -14.83 6.15
C LEU A 42 0.18 -16.08 6.45
N SER A 43 -0.21 -16.22 7.69
CA SER A 43 -1.20 -17.24 8.08
C SER A 43 -2.59 -16.88 7.54
N SER A 44 -3.47 -17.87 7.43
CA SER A 44 -4.86 -17.66 6.99
C SER A 44 -5.59 -16.63 7.86
N ASN A 45 -5.30 -16.59 9.17
CA ASN A 45 -5.88 -15.57 10.05
C ASN A 45 -5.40 -14.15 9.68
N GLN A 46 -4.11 -14.00 9.40
CA GLN A 46 -3.56 -12.70 9.00
C GLN A 46 -4.14 -12.23 7.66
N ILE A 47 -4.28 -13.13 6.68
CA ILE A 47 -4.97 -12.85 5.42
C ILE A 47 -6.40 -12.36 5.66
N ASN A 48 -7.15 -13.07 6.52
CA ASN A 48 -8.53 -12.67 6.88
C ASN A 48 -8.57 -11.30 7.57
N TYR A 49 -7.62 -10.98 8.45
CA TYR A 49 -7.55 -9.66 9.10
C TYR A 49 -7.26 -8.56 8.09
N ILE A 50 -6.35 -8.80 7.13
CA ILE A 50 -6.06 -7.88 6.03
C ILE A 50 -7.31 -7.64 5.18
N ALA A 51 -8.01 -8.73 4.78
CA ALA A 51 -9.23 -8.63 4.01
C ALA A 51 -10.31 -7.81 4.74
N LYS A 52 -10.53 -8.09 6.03
CA LYS A 52 -11.47 -7.32 6.85
C LYS A 52 -11.10 -5.84 6.96
N HIS A 53 -9.82 -5.54 7.11
CA HIS A 53 -9.32 -4.18 7.16
C HIS A 53 -9.62 -3.45 5.84
N ILE A 54 -9.31 -4.07 4.71
CA ILE A 54 -9.60 -3.53 3.38
C ILE A 54 -11.10 -3.30 3.18
N LYS A 55 -11.94 -4.26 3.55
CA LYS A 55 -13.42 -4.14 3.48
C LYS A 55 -13.98 -2.99 4.30
N ARG A 56 -13.31 -2.63 5.38
CA ARG A 56 -13.65 -1.46 6.22
C ARG A 56 -13.11 -0.13 5.67
N GLY A 57 -12.50 -0.14 4.49
CA GLY A 57 -11.94 1.05 3.84
C GLY A 57 -10.47 1.31 4.17
N GLY A 58 -9.77 0.37 4.80
CA GLY A 58 -8.34 0.46 5.03
C GLY A 58 -7.54 0.36 3.73
N PHE A 59 -6.30 0.80 3.75
CA PHE A 59 -5.39 0.79 2.61
C PHE A 59 -4.09 0.07 2.96
N PHE A 60 -3.70 -0.86 2.10
CA PHE A 60 -2.46 -1.62 2.24
C PHE A 60 -1.45 -1.22 1.18
N ILE A 61 -0.20 -1.07 1.60
CA ILE A 61 0.95 -0.89 0.70
C ILE A 61 1.93 -2.01 0.99
N ILE A 62 2.30 -2.76 -0.04
CA ILE A 62 3.37 -3.76 0.02
C ILE A 62 4.54 -3.22 -0.78
N ASP A 63 5.60 -2.88 -0.07
CA ASP A 63 6.79 -2.26 -0.61
C ASP A 63 7.89 -3.30 -0.89
N ASN A 64 8.67 -3.08 -1.94
CA ASN A 64 9.83 -3.89 -2.30
C ASN A 64 9.49 -5.38 -2.52
N ILE A 65 8.54 -5.65 -3.41
CA ILE A 65 8.20 -7.02 -3.81
C ILE A 65 9.31 -7.54 -4.73
N THR A 66 10.17 -8.40 -4.21
CA THR A 66 11.30 -8.98 -4.95
C THR A 66 11.01 -10.36 -5.53
N SER A 67 9.84 -10.91 -5.29
CA SER A 67 9.41 -12.22 -5.76
C SER A 67 7.97 -12.20 -6.25
N ASP A 68 7.79 -12.29 -7.55
CA ASP A 68 6.47 -12.43 -8.18
C ASP A 68 5.71 -13.66 -7.68
N TYR A 69 6.41 -14.76 -7.42
CA TYR A 69 5.80 -15.96 -6.90
C TYR A 69 5.19 -15.75 -5.52
N THR A 70 5.94 -15.14 -4.60
CA THR A 70 5.45 -14.87 -3.24
C THR A 70 4.28 -13.90 -3.24
N TYR A 71 4.37 -12.86 -4.05
CA TYR A 71 3.29 -11.89 -4.21
C TYR A 71 2.05 -12.53 -4.82
N SER A 72 2.21 -13.33 -5.86
CA SER A 72 1.09 -14.05 -6.49
C SER A 72 0.40 -15.01 -5.53
N LEU A 73 1.14 -15.72 -4.69
CA LEU A 73 0.57 -16.57 -3.64
C LEU A 73 -0.23 -15.76 -2.62
N PHE A 74 0.29 -14.62 -2.17
CA PHE A 74 -0.42 -13.74 -1.27
C PHE A 74 -1.73 -13.25 -1.89
N ILE A 75 -1.70 -12.78 -3.14
CA ILE A 75 -2.88 -12.34 -3.87
C ILE A 75 -3.87 -13.51 -4.02
N GLN A 76 -3.40 -14.70 -4.40
CA GLN A 76 -4.24 -15.88 -4.52
C GLN A 76 -4.93 -16.28 -3.21
N GLN A 77 -4.28 -16.08 -2.07
CA GLN A 77 -4.89 -16.32 -0.75
C GLN A 77 -5.87 -15.21 -0.35
N LEU A 78 -5.60 -13.98 -0.76
CA LEU A 78 -6.43 -12.82 -0.41
C LEU A 78 -7.71 -12.74 -1.25
N MET A 79 -7.66 -13.08 -2.53
CA MET A 79 -8.76 -12.93 -3.49
C MET A 79 -10.07 -13.62 -3.08
N PRO A 80 -10.08 -14.87 -2.53
CA PRO A 80 -11.31 -15.53 -2.11
C PRO A 80 -12.08 -14.76 -1.05
N GLU A 81 -11.42 -13.94 -0.27
CA GLU A 81 -12.08 -13.09 0.75
C GLU A 81 -12.97 -12.00 0.14
N PHE A 82 -12.83 -11.72 -1.16
CA PHE A 82 -13.56 -10.67 -1.88
C PHE A 82 -14.50 -11.19 -2.96
N GLU A 83 -14.90 -12.48 -2.94
CA GLU A 83 -15.68 -13.15 -3.99
C GLU A 83 -16.96 -12.42 -4.46
N LYS A 84 -17.50 -11.53 -3.64
CA LYS A 84 -18.75 -10.79 -3.93
C LYS A 84 -18.50 -9.35 -4.38
N GLU A 85 -17.26 -8.92 -4.48
CA GLU A 85 -16.89 -7.55 -4.76
C GLU A 85 -16.25 -7.46 -6.15
N ALA A 86 -16.45 -6.35 -6.87
CA ALA A 86 -15.75 -6.12 -8.12
C ALA A 86 -14.27 -5.89 -7.84
N ILE A 87 -13.44 -6.86 -8.21
CA ILE A 87 -11.99 -6.81 -8.02
C ILE A 87 -11.33 -6.72 -9.38
N GLN A 88 -10.42 -5.77 -9.50
CA GLN A 88 -9.54 -5.62 -10.65
C GLN A 88 -8.11 -5.59 -10.14
N ILE A 89 -7.21 -6.29 -10.83
CA ILE A 89 -5.77 -6.21 -10.62
C ILE A 89 -5.21 -5.53 -11.84
N GLU A 90 -4.72 -4.32 -11.66
CA GLU A 90 -4.23 -3.50 -12.77
C GLU A 90 -2.84 -2.95 -12.45
N ASN A 91 -2.08 -2.71 -13.50
CA ASN A 91 -0.92 -1.83 -13.40
C ASN A 91 -1.45 -0.41 -13.19
N ILE A 92 -1.21 0.14 -12.00
CA ILE A 92 -1.79 1.42 -11.58
C ILE A 92 -0.97 2.63 -12.01
N PHE A 93 -0.07 2.45 -12.96
CA PHE A 93 0.87 3.47 -13.36
C PHE A 93 0.23 4.70 -14.01
N ASN A 94 -0.89 4.52 -14.68
CA ASN A 94 -1.70 5.61 -15.24
C ASN A 94 -2.75 6.11 -14.24
N ASN A 95 -2.51 5.92 -12.93
CA ASN A 95 -3.41 6.42 -11.91
C ASN A 95 -2.92 7.77 -11.40
N MET A 96 -3.84 8.66 -11.09
CA MET A 96 -3.60 10.02 -10.61
C MET A 96 -2.59 10.11 -9.43
N ILE A 97 -2.39 9.02 -8.67
CA ILE A 97 -1.38 8.96 -7.61
C ILE A 97 0.03 9.15 -8.18
N PHE A 98 0.31 8.57 -9.34
CA PHE A 98 1.63 8.57 -9.96
C PHE A 98 1.82 9.74 -10.93
N ASP A 99 0.81 10.08 -11.71
CA ASP A 99 0.86 11.11 -12.76
C ASP A 99 1.33 12.47 -12.23
N LEU A 100 1.06 12.77 -10.97
CA LEU A 100 1.49 14.02 -10.33
C LEU A 100 2.90 13.97 -9.72
N ALA A 101 3.51 12.79 -9.64
CA ALA A 101 4.81 12.61 -9.00
C ALA A 101 5.95 12.44 -10.00
N PHE A 102 5.68 11.82 -11.14
CA PHE A 102 6.71 11.42 -12.10
C PHE A 102 6.31 11.76 -13.53
N GLU A 103 7.31 12.14 -14.35
CA GLU A 103 7.14 12.28 -15.81
C GLU A 103 7.19 10.93 -16.53
N GLU A 104 7.98 9.99 -16.00
CA GLU A 104 8.10 8.61 -16.49
C GLU A 104 8.00 7.62 -15.34
N ASN A 105 7.74 6.39 -15.70
CA ASN A 105 7.51 5.26 -14.80
C ASN A 105 8.80 4.83 -14.05
N PRO A 106 9.02 5.13 -12.76
CA PRO A 106 10.26 4.76 -12.09
C PRO A 106 10.30 3.30 -11.62
N PHE A 107 9.16 2.60 -11.54
CA PHE A 107 9.07 1.21 -11.08
C PHE A 107 7.77 0.55 -11.52
N GLU A 108 7.70 -0.78 -11.42
CA GLU A 108 6.47 -1.53 -11.65
C GLU A 108 5.61 -1.55 -10.39
N SER A 109 4.32 -1.30 -10.57
CA SER A 109 3.35 -1.34 -9.47
C SER A 109 2.05 -1.99 -9.90
N ASN A 110 1.46 -2.75 -8.98
CA ASN A 110 0.17 -3.40 -9.17
C ASN A 110 -0.81 -2.95 -8.08
N GLY A 111 -2.05 -2.70 -8.45
CA GLY A 111 -3.12 -2.36 -7.52
C GLY A 111 -4.22 -3.41 -7.50
N ILE A 112 -4.78 -3.65 -6.32
CA ILE A 112 -6.08 -4.30 -6.19
C ILE A 112 -7.12 -3.20 -6.00
N PHE A 113 -8.09 -3.19 -6.91
CA PHE A 113 -9.21 -2.27 -6.86
C PHE A 113 -10.44 -2.98 -6.32
N ILE A 114 -11.14 -2.33 -5.42
CA ILE A 114 -12.45 -2.75 -4.91
C ILE A 114 -13.40 -1.58 -5.09
N ASN A 115 -14.48 -1.81 -5.86
CA ASN A 115 -15.43 -0.76 -6.20
C ASN A 115 -14.73 0.49 -6.77
N GLU A 116 -13.85 0.28 -7.75
CA GLU A 116 -13.08 1.33 -8.45
C GLU A 116 -12.07 2.09 -7.58
N LYS A 117 -11.86 1.68 -6.34
CA LYS A 117 -10.89 2.30 -5.43
C LYS A 117 -9.72 1.37 -5.18
N ILE A 118 -8.50 1.90 -5.23
CA ILE A 118 -7.32 1.13 -4.87
C ILE A 118 -7.39 0.79 -3.38
N ALA A 119 -7.40 -0.48 -3.08
CA ALA A 119 -7.42 -1.00 -1.72
C ALA A 119 -6.06 -1.55 -1.27
N LEU A 120 -5.27 -2.04 -2.23
CA LEU A 120 -3.91 -2.50 -2.00
C LEU A 120 -3.02 -2.02 -3.15
N LEU A 121 -1.84 -1.52 -2.79
CA LEU A 121 -0.77 -1.11 -3.69
C LEU A 121 0.44 -2.01 -3.48
N GLY A 122 0.87 -2.71 -4.52
CA GLY A 122 2.11 -3.48 -4.55
C GLY A 122 3.17 -2.79 -5.40
N ILE A 123 4.37 -2.64 -4.87
CA ILE A 123 5.52 -2.01 -5.53
C ILE A 123 6.61 -3.04 -5.71
N LYS A 124 7.03 -3.26 -6.97
CA LYS A 124 7.97 -4.30 -7.34
C LYS A 124 9.38 -3.75 -7.52
N ASP A 125 10.36 -4.54 -7.06
CA ASP A 125 11.79 -4.31 -7.27
C ASP A 125 12.29 -2.90 -6.91
N PHE A 126 11.54 -2.21 -6.05
CA PHE A 126 11.85 -0.86 -5.61
C PHE A 126 11.39 -0.67 -4.15
N SER A 127 12.19 0.02 -3.34
CA SER A 127 11.84 0.37 -1.97
C SER A 127 11.45 1.84 -1.84
N LEU A 128 10.16 2.09 -1.65
CA LEU A 128 9.68 3.43 -1.28
C LEU A 128 10.23 3.88 0.06
N LEU A 129 10.36 2.94 1.01
CA LEU A 129 10.86 3.27 2.34
C LEU A 129 12.29 3.81 2.25
N ASP A 130 13.16 3.16 1.46
CA ASP A 130 14.53 3.61 1.28
C ASP A 130 14.59 4.97 0.55
N ALA A 131 13.76 5.15 -0.48
CA ALA A 131 13.67 6.42 -1.18
C ALA A 131 13.21 7.57 -0.26
N TRP A 132 12.27 7.30 0.65
CA TRP A 132 11.82 8.27 1.65
C TRP A 132 12.88 8.56 2.71
N ASN A 133 13.64 7.55 3.13
CA ASN A 133 14.74 7.71 4.09
C ASN A 133 15.90 8.52 3.49
N ASN A 134 16.12 8.40 2.18
CA ASN A 134 17.10 9.17 1.44
C ASN A 134 16.59 10.57 1.00
N GLU A 135 15.41 10.99 1.46
CA GLU A 135 14.81 12.30 1.20
C GLU A 135 14.64 12.62 -0.30
N ASN A 136 14.44 11.58 -1.14
CA ASN A 136 14.18 11.78 -2.55
C ASN A 136 12.84 12.50 -2.75
N GLU A 137 12.90 13.71 -3.31
CA GLU A 137 11.75 14.62 -3.36
C GLU A 137 10.57 14.09 -4.19
N GLU A 138 10.83 13.41 -5.30
CA GLU A 138 9.77 12.83 -6.15
C GLU A 138 9.02 11.73 -5.40
N PHE A 139 9.74 10.87 -4.68
CA PHE A 139 9.12 9.81 -3.87
C PHE A 139 8.47 10.35 -2.61
N LEU A 140 8.95 11.45 -2.05
CA LEU A 140 8.24 12.14 -0.97
C LEU A 140 6.91 12.70 -1.48
N ARG A 141 6.87 13.28 -2.68
CA ARG A 141 5.61 13.70 -3.34
C ARG A 141 4.68 12.53 -3.60
N LEU A 142 5.20 11.38 -4.06
CA LEU A 142 4.39 10.16 -4.19
C LEU A 142 3.75 9.76 -2.86
N GLY A 143 4.51 9.77 -1.77
CA GLY A 143 3.95 9.48 -0.44
C GLY A 143 2.82 10.44 -0.04
N VAL A 144 2.96 11.73 -0.37
CA VAL A 144 1.88 12.72 -0.18
C VAL A 144 0.65 12.34 -1.01
N ASN A 145 0.84 12.00 -2.28
CA ASN A 145 -0.26 11.63 -3.19
C ASN A 145 -1.00 10.39 -2.72
N ILE A 146 -0.27 9.37 -2.23
CA ILE A 146 -0.86 8.14 -1.66
C ILE A 146 -1.77 8.49 -0.48
N ILE A 147 -1.30 9.31 0.45
CA ILE A 147 -2.10 9.72 1.62
C ILE A 147 -3.29 10.56 1.19
N PHE A 148 -3.08 11.51 0.28
CA PHE A 148 -4.16 12.35 -0.23
C PHE A 148 -5.22 11.53 -0.94
N TYR A 149 -4.81 10.58 -1.78
CA TYR A 149 -5.73 9.65 -2.43
C TYR A 149 -6.56 8.87 -1.39
N TYR A 150 -5.92 8.33 -0.34
CA TYR A 150 -6.64 7.64 0.72
C TYR A 150 -7.68 8.53 1.40
N LEU A 151 -7.36 9.78 1.70
CA LEU A 151 -8.25 10.70 2.40
C LEU A 151 -9.43 11.18 1.55
N THR A 152 -9.32 11.11 0.22
CA THR A 152 -10.33 11.67 -0.71
C THR A 152 -11.17 10.62 -1.45
N ARG A 153 -10.86 9.34 -1.28
CA ARG A 153 -11.56 8.21 -1.96
C ARG A 153 -12.91 7.83 -1.34
#